data_8f0e8a88aa2d8b3b97f3f954cc6fa612
#
_entry.id   8f0e8a88aa2d8b3b97f3f954cc6fa612
#
_cell.length_a   1.000
_cell.length_b   1.000
_cell.length_c   1.000
_cell.angle_alpha   90.00
_cell.angle_beta   90.00
_cell.angle_gamma   90.00
#
_symmetry.space_group_name_H-M   'P 1'
#
loop_
_entity.id
_entity.type
_entity.pdbx_description
1 polymer ?
#
loop_
_entity_poly.entity_id
_entity_poly.type
_entity_poly.pdbx_seq_one_letter_code
_entity_poly.pdbx_strand_id
1 'polypeptide(L)'
;FAIPYSTQYIESSDNAFCLFALTLSASVAKQKYSIGDGWYGYVGQPDFIATYEEGDTRLTDTYLFGQIYDKTGKKMTNTPKGSKEEVDYNIDPIFDEKKFTEGRNELEGAFIHKWEYQDDGLLTSYKISMENDIFVFRYADVILMYAEALLRQGKALDNTALEGLNALRE
;
A
#
# COMPACT_ATOMS: atom_id res chain seq x y z
N PHE A 1 -4.00 3.47 19.28
CA PHE A 1 -2.93 4.41 19.65
C PHE A 1 -2.14 4.79 18.41
N ALA A 2 -2.06 6.07 18.10
CA ALA A 2 -1.36 6.61 16.94
C ALA A 2 -0.41 7.73 17.36
N ILE A 3 0.62 7.95 16.53
CA ILE A 3 1.48 9.13 16.59
C ILE A 3 0.94 10.10 15.55
N PRO A 4 0.34 11.22 15.96
CA PRO A 4 -0.24 12.17 15.02
C PRO A 4 0.86 12.93 14.26
N TYR A 5 0.62 13.16 12.98
CA TYR A 5 1.44 14.00 12.12
C TYR A 5 0.60 15.16 11.59
N SER A 6 1.20 16.33 11.51
CA SER A 6 0.57 17.51 10.92
C SER A 6 1.61 18.35 10.21
N THR A 7 1.32 18.74 8.98
CA THR A 7 2.18 19.62 8.17
C THR A 7 2.35 21.02 8.77
N GLN A 8 1.45 21.44 9.67
CA GLN A 8 1.61 22.71 10.41
C GLN A 8 2.83 22.74 11.35
N TYR A 9 3.29 21.55 11.78
CA TYR A 9 4.35 21.43 12.79
C TYR A 9 5.59 20.73 12.28
N ILE A 10 5.54 20.15 11.08
CA ILE A 10 6.63 19.33 10.53
C ILE A 10 6.97 19.88 9.14
N GLU A 11 8.00 20.72 9.08
CA GLU A 11 8.50 21.29 7.81
C GLU A 11 9.39 20.31 7.03
N SER A 12 9.70 19.14 7.59
CA SER A 12 10.70 18.23 7.03
C SER A 12 10.10 16.94 6.47
N SER A 13 10.83 16.32 5.55
CA SER A 13 10.58 15.04 4.90
C SER A 13 10.59 13.81 5.82
N ASP A 14 10.71 13.99 7.13
CA ASP A 14 11.02 12.92 8.08
C ASP A 14 9.78 12.22 8.65
N ASN A 15 8.65 12.35 7.99
CA ASN A 15 7.40 11.70 8.37
C ASN A 15 7.16 10.40 7.56
N ALA A 16 5.94 9.88 7.62
CA ALA A 16 5.54 8.65 6.94
C ALA A 16 5.71 8.65 5.40
N PHE A 17 6.11 9.77 4.79
CA PHE A 17 6.37 9.86 3.35
C PHE A 17 7.33 8.77 2.84
N CYS A 18 8.38 8.45 3.59
CA CYS A 18 9.33 7.41 3.20
C CYS A 18 8.64 6.06 2.99
N LEU A 19 7.62 5.74 3.77
CA LEU A 19 6.85 4.49 3.61
C LEU A 19 6.08 4.49 2.29
N PHE A 20 5.53 5.62 1.88
CA PHE A 20 4.82 5.76 0.60
C PHE A 20 5.78 5.82 -0.58
N ALA A 21 6.83 6.64 -0.50
CA ALA A 21 7.81 6.76 -1.57
C ALA A 21 8.49 5.42 -1.87
N LEU A 22 8.75 4.61 -0.84
CA LEU A 22 9.33 3.28 -0.99
C LEU A 22 8.40 2.27 -1.67
N THR A 23 7.08 2.50 -1.63
CA THR A 23 6.10 1.53 -2.11
C THR A 23 5.48 1.89 -3.46
N LEU A 24 5.64 3.11 -3.93
CA LEU A 24 5.09 3.59 -5.20
C LEU A 24 6.18 3.84 -6.24
N SER A 25 5.84 3.63 -7.52
CA SER A 25 6.67 4.16 -8.59
C SER A 25 6.49 5.67 -8.73
N ALA A 26 7.47 6.35 -9.32
CA ALA A 26 7.40 7.79 -9.59
C ALA A 26 6.20 8.16 -10.46
N SER A 27 5.84 7.31 -11.41
CA SER A 27 4.69 7.52 -12.31
C SER A 27 3.37 7.49 -11.54
N VAL A 28 3.16 6.48 -10.70
CA VAL A 28 1.94 6.35 -9.87
C VAL A 28 1.88 7.47 -8.83
N ALA A 29 2.99 7.75 -8.15
CA ALA A 29 3.07 8.81 -7.16
C ALA A 29 2.61 10.15 -7.74
N LYS A 30 3.13 10.53 -8.91
CA LYS A 30 2.82 11.81 -9.56
C LYS A 30 1.42 11.87 -10.16
N GLN A 31 1.01 10.85 -10.91
CA GLN A 31 -0.23 10.92 -11.69
C GLN A 31 -1.47 10.56 -10.88
N LYS A 32 -1.36 9.60 -9.96
CA LYS A 32 -2.49 9.17 -9.12
C LYS A 32 -2.63 10.00 -7.85
N TYR A 33 -1.51 10.30 -7.18
CA TYR A 33 -1.55 10.92 -5.85
C TYR A 33 -1.05 12.37 -5.83
N SER A 34 -0.51 12.88 -6.94
CA SER A 34 0.10 14.22 -7.02
C SER A 34 1.28 14.40 -6.03
N ILE A 35 1.93 13.32 -5.64
CA ILE A 35 3.14 13.31 -4.81
C ILE A 35 4.35 13.59 -5.70
N GLY A 36 5.37 14.28 -5.15
CA GLY A 36 6.55 14.70 -5.90
C GLY A 36 7.36 13.56 -6.51
N ASP A 37 7.46 12.41 -5.83
CA ASP A 37 8.25 11.27 -6.27
C ASP A 37 7.79 9.94 -5.67
N GLY A 38 8.30 8.85 -6.23
CA GLY A 38 8.17 7.49 -5.71
C GLY A 38 9.43 6.69 -6.05
N TRP A 39 9.87 5.83 -5.13
CA TRP A 39 11.19 5.18 -5.21
C TRP A 39 11.13 3.70 -5.60
N TYR A 40 9.93 3.14 -5.68
CA TYR A 40 9.71 1.74 -6.06
C TYR A 40 10.67 0.77 -5.31
N GLY A 41 10.77 0.94 -4.00
CA GLY A 41 11.69 0.18 -3.14
C GLY A 41 11.15 -1.18 -2.71
N TYR A 42 9.84 -1.30 -2.50
CA TYR A 42 9.17 -2.49 -2.01
C TYR A 42 7.92 -2.79 -2.82
N VAL A 43 7.70 -4.08 -3.08
CA VAL A 43 6.48 -4.62 -3.70
C VAL A 43 6.01 -5.85 -2.94
N GLY A 44 4.72 -6.19 -3.09
CA GLY A 44 4.18 -7.43 -2.55
C GLY A 44 4.82 -8.64 -3.21
N GLN A 45 5.23 -9.62 -2.40
CA GLN A 45 5.80 -10.87 -2.90
C GLN A 45 4.71 -11.74 -3.54
N PRO A 46 4.94 -12.34 -4.71
CA PRO A 46 3.94 -13.15 -5.42
C PRO A 46 3.35 -14.27 -4.56
N ASP A 47 4.20 -15.01 -3.86
CA ASP A 47 3.77 -16.11 -3.01
C ASP A 47 2.88 -15.63 -1.85
N PHE A 48 3.16 -14.44 -1.31
CA PHE A 48 2.31 -13.85 -0.28
C PHE A 48 0.98 -13.35 -0.85
N ILE A 49 1.00 -12.69 -2.01
CA ILE A 49 -0.21 -12.25 -2.71
C ILE A 49 -1.13 -13.46 -3.02
N ALA A 50 -0.55 -14.58 -3.44
CA ALA A 50 -1.28 -15.80 -3.74
C ALA A 50 -1.92 -16.48 -2.51
N THR A 51 -1.61 -16.06 -1.28
CA THR A 51 -2.26 -16.58 -0.06
C THR A 51 -3.65 -15.99 0.21
N TYR A 52 -3.99 -14.88 -0.45
CA TYR A 52 -5.32 -14.30 -0.32
C TYR A 52 -6.37 -15.13 -1.05
N GLU A 53 -7.47 -15.41 -0.37
CA GLU A 53 -8.61 -16.13 -0.95
C GLU A 53 -9.43 -15.20 -1.84
N GLU A 54 -10.17 -15.79 -2.78
CA GLU A 54 -11.12 -15.04 -3.61
C GLU A 54 -12.15 -14.33 -2.74
N GLY A 55 -12.34 -13.04 -2.96
CA GLY A 55 -13.26 -12.19 -2.18
C GLY A 55 -12.67 -11.61 -0.89
N ASP A 56 -11.41 -11.88 -0.57
CA ASP A 56 -10.74 -11.23 0.55
C ASP A 56 -10.40 -9.78 0.21
N THR A 57 -11.19 -8.85 0.73
CA THR A 57 -11.06 -7.41 0.44
C THR A 57 -9.73 -6.83 0.89
N ARG A 58 -9.07 -7.44 1.88
CA ARG A 58 -7.74 -7.00 2.34
C ARG A 58 -6.70 -7.00 1.23
N LEU A 59 -6.87 -7.85 0.21
CA LEU A 59 -5.97 -7.85 -0.95
C LEU A 59 -6.04 -6.52 -1.70
N THR A 60 -7.24 -6.11 -2.10
CA THR A 60 -7.45 -4.88 -2.88
C THR A 60 -7.32 -3.61 -2.03
N ASP A 61 -7.61 -3.70 -0.73
CA ASP A 61 -7.46 -2.59 0.21
C ASP A 61 -5.99 -2.34 0.62
N THR A 62 -5.15 -3.35 0.47
CA THR A 62 -3.73 -3.26 0.86
C THR A 62 -2.80 -3.10 -0.33
N TYR A 63 -3.17 -3.63 -1.49
CA TYR A 63 -2.30 -3.68 -2.66
C TYR A 63 -2.92 -3.04 -3.89
N LEU A 64 -2.12 -2.28 -4.60
CA LEU A 64 -2.46 -1.68 -5.87
C LEU A 64 -1.83 -2.52 -6.99
N PHE A 65 -2.66 -3.08 -7.86
CA PHE A 65 -2.25 -3.91 -9.01
C PHE A 65 -3.32 -3.89 -10.11
N GLY A 66 -3.05 -4.55 -11.22
CA GLY A 66 -3.91 -4.47 -12.38
C GLY A 66 -3.79 -3.11 -13.09
N GLN A 67 -4.79 -2.73 -13.84
CA GLN A 67 -4.82 -1.46 -14.55
C GLN A 67 -4.93 -0.28 -13.61
N ILE A 68 -3.94 0.61 -13.67
CA ILE A 68 -3.90 1.81 -12.84
C ILE A 68 -4.57 2.98 -13.55
N TYR A 69 -5.27 3.80 -12.77
CA TYR A 69 -5.95 5.02 -13.21
C TYR A 69 -5.37 6.22 -12.47
N ASP A 70 -5.25 7.34 -13.16
CA ASP A 70 -4.82 8.60 -12.56
C ASP A 70 -5.91 9.20 -11.65
N LYS A 71 -5.61 10.32 -11.01
CA LYS A 71 -6.56 11.03 -10.13
C LYS A 71 -7.83 11.53 -10.80
N THR A 72 -7.88 11.57 -12.13
CA THR A 72 -9.06 11.96 -12.91
C THR A 72 -9.89 10.76 -13.35
N GLY A 73 -9.43 9.53 -13.07
CA GLY A 73 -10.04 8.29 -13.53
C GLY A 73 -9.64 7.90 -14.94
N LYS A 74 -8.68 8.59 -15.56
CA LYS A 74 -8.14 8.22 -16.86
C LYS A 74 -7.15 7.08 -16.71
N LYS A 75 -7.18 6.13 -17.62
CA LYS A 75 -6.25 5.01 -17.70
C LYS A 75 -4.82 5.51 -17.83
N MET A 76 -3.95 5.05 -16.96
CA MET A 76 -2.52 5.37 -17.03
C MET A 76 -1.83 4.47 -18.03
N THR A 77 -0.80 5.01 -18.66
CA THR A 77 0.12 4.32 -19.54
C THR A 77 1.56 4.51 -19.07
N ASN A 78 2.44 3.63 -19.49
CA ASN A 78 3.87 3.68 -19.20
C ASN A 78 4.69 3.37 -20.46
N THR A 79 5.87 3.94 -20.57
CA THR A 79 6.86 3.55 -21.55
C THR A 79 7.98 2.78 -20.83
N PRO A 80 8.01 1.44 -20.93
CA PRO A 80 9.00 0.65 -20.23
C PRO A 80 10.43 1.05 -20.62
N LYS A 81 11.35 0.96 -19.66
CA LYS A 81 12.77 1.33 -19.89
C LYS A 81 13.34 0.55 -21.08
N GLY A 82 13.84 1.29 -22.05
CA GLY A 82 14.39 0.72 -23.29
C GLY A 82 13.37 0.50 -24.41
N SER A 83 12.08 0.71 -24.17
CA SER A 83 11.02 0.71 -25.18
C SER A 83 10.80 2.13 -25.75
N LYS A 84 10.23 2.20 -26.93
CA LYS A 84 9.68 3.43 -27.51
C LYS A 84 8.14 3.38 -27.56
N GLU A 85 7.56 2.26 -27.20
CA GLU A 85 6.13 2.02 -27.25
C GLU A 85 5.52 2.25 -25.87
N GLU A 86 4.42 2.98 -25.87
CA GLU A 86 3.59 3.20 -24.69
C GLU A 86 2.69 1.97 -24.51
N VAL A 87 2.62 1.48 -23.27
CA VAL A 87 1.76 0.35 -22.90
C VAL A 87 0.84 0.75 -21.75
N ASP A 88 -0.24 0.03 -21.57
CA ASP A 88 -1.13 0.20 -20.42
C ASP A 88 -0.34 0.02 -19.12
N TYR A 89 -0.57 0.88 -18.14
CA TYR A 89 0.00 0.75 -16.80
C TYR A 89 -0.77 -0.32 -16.04
N ASN A 90 -0.50 -1.56 -16.39
CA ASN A 90 -1.14 -2.74 -15.83
C ASN A 90 -0.11 -3.54 -15.02
N ILE A 91 -0.23 -3.48 -13.69
CA ILE A 91 0.72 -4.10 -12.76
C ILE A 91 0.38 -5.58 -12.60
N ASP A 92 1.32 -6.44 -12.92
CA ASP A 92 1.25 -7.88 -12.64
C ASP A 92 1.65 -8.15 -11.18
N PRO A 93 0.72 -8.59 -10.31
CA PRO A 93 1.05 -8.91 -8.93
C PRO A 93 1.84 -10.23 -8.78
N ILE A 94 1.79 -11.10 -9.81
CA ILE A 94 2.42 -12.43 -9.82
C ILE A 94 3.53 -12.46 -10.86
N PHE A 95 4.64 -11.84 -10.54
CA PHE A 95 5.81 -11.79 -11.41
C PHE A 95 6.79 -12.94 -11.16
N ASP A 96 7.66 -13.24 -12.14
CA ASP A 96 8.73 -14.21 -11.99
C ASP A 96 9.95 -13.58 -11.29
N GLU A 97 10.14 -13.90 -10.03
CA GLU A 97 11.23 -13.37 -9.20
C GLU A 97 12.63 -13.63 -9.79
N LYS A 98 12.79 -14.68 -10.57
CA LYS A 98 14.07 -15.02 -11.22
C LYS A 98 14.45 -14.05 -12.33
N LYS A 99 13.46 -13.37 -12.91
CA LYS A 99 13.68 -12.32 -13.93
C LYS A 99 13.94 -10.95 -13.35
N PHE A 100 13.79 -10.80 -12.03
CA PHE A 100 13.88 -9.52 -11.32
C PHE A 100 15.30 -8.92 -11.28
N THR A 101 16.33 -9.69 -11.64
CA THR A 101 17.75 -9.30 -11.53
C THR A 101 18.26 -8.37 -12.64
N GLU A 102 17.51 -8.20 -13.73
CA GLU A 102 18.02 -7.48 -14.94
C GLU A 102 17.49 -6.04 -15.09
N GLY A 103 16.78 -5.55 -14.13
CA GLY A 103 16.23 -4.19 -14.11
C GLY A 103 14.73 -4.21 -13.88
N ARG A 104 14.32 -3.59 -12.78
CA ARG A 104 12.93 -3.52 -12.35
C ARG A 104 12.05 -2.92 -13.43
N ASN A 105 11.01 -3.65 -13.77
CA ASN A 105 9.89 -3.13 -14.54
C ASN A 105 8.85 -2.64 -13.55
N GLU A 106 8.45 -1.36 -13.62
CA GLU A 106 7.41 -0.77 -12.77
C GLU A 106 6.02 -1.41 -12.95
N LEU A 107 5.90 -2.36 -13.89
CA LEU A 107 4.67 -3.12 -14.13
C LEU A 107 4.65 -4.47 -13.41
N GLU A 108 5.64 -4.75 -12.57
CA GLU A 108 5.79 -6.02 -11.87
C GLU A 108 5.75 -5.83 -10.35
N GLY A 109 4.94 -6.62 -9.67
CA GLY A 109 4.79 -6.61 -8.21
C GLY A 109 3.77 -5.60 -7.69
N ALA A 110 2.80 -6.09 -6.94
CA ALA A 110 1.76 -5.26 -6.34
C ALA A 110 2.35 -4.19 -5.43
N PHE A 111 1.97 -2.93 -5.63
CA PHE A 111 2.38 -1.83 -4.77
C PHE A 111 1.63 -1.89 -3.45
N ILE A 112 2.32 -1.68 -2.34
CA ILE A 112 1.68 -1.60 -1.03
C ILE A 112 0.93 -0.27 -0.96
N HIS A 113 -0.39 -0.35 -0.75
CA HIS A 113 -1.32 0.78 -0.77
C HIS A 113 -2.21 0.79 0.48
N LYS A 114 -1.65 0.46 1.59
CA LYS A 114 -2.39 0.34 2.85
C LYS A 114 -2.92 1.67 3.38
N TRP A 115 -2.28 2.77 3.01
CA TRP A 115 -2.66 4.12 3.44
C TRP A 115 -2.80 4.99 2.21
N GLU A 116 -3.94 5.64 2.05
CA GLU A 116 -4.09 6.68 1.06
C GLU A 116 -3.32 7.92 1.50
N TYR A 117 -2.72 8.58 0.52
CA TYR A 117 -2.04 9.85 0.75
C TYR A 117 -3.05 10.92 1.15
N GLN A 118 -2.86 11.51 2.31
CA GLN A 118 -3.65 12.64 2.79
C GLN A 118 -2.88 13.94 2.55
N ASP A 119 -3.53 14.85 1.82
CA ASP A 119 -3.01 16.17 1.47
C ASP A 119 -4.03 17.22 1.92
N ASP A 120 -3.67 18.04 2.88
CA ASP A 120 -4.48 19.15 3.37
C ASP A 120 -4.44 20.39 2.46
N GLY A 121 -3.73 20.31 1.34
CA GLY A 121 -3.54 21.42 0.40
C GLY A 121 -2.50 22.46 0.83
N LEU A 122 -1.87 22.29 1.99
CA LEU A 122 -0.86 23.22 2.50
C LEU A 122 0.54 22.99 1.92
N LEU A 123 0.74 21.85 1.25
CA LEU A 123 2.05 21.47 0.71
C LEU A 123 2.36 22.21 -0.59
N THR A 124 3.40 23.00 -0.56
CA THR A 124 3.99 23.65 -1.72
C THR A 124 4.72 22.66 -2.63
N SER A 125 5.33 23.10 -3.70
CA SER A 125 5.84 22.41 -4.89
C SER A 125 6.60 21.08 -4.71
N TYR A 126 7.02 20.73 -3.50
CA TYR A 126 7.60 19.42 -3.15
C TYR A 126 6.73 18.74 -2.09
N LYS A 127 5.72 18.01 -2.54
CA LYS A 127 4.89 17.18 -1.66
C LYS A 127 5.69 15.96 -1.19
N ILE A 128 6.52 16.15 -0.18
CA ILE A 128 7.32 15.10 0.45
C ILE A 128 6.87 14.79 1.88
N SER A 129 5.85 15.47 2.37
CA SER A 129 5.27 15.23 3.69
C SER A 129 3.87 14.66 3.55
N MET A 130 3.44 13.88 4.51
CA MET A 130 2.10 13.32 4.62
C MET A 130 1.52 13.65 5.97
N GLU A 131 0.22 13.88 6.04
CA GLU A 131 -0.51 14.05 7.28
C GLU A 131 -1.04 12.74 7.88
N ASN A 132 -0.71 11.61 7.23
CA ASN A 132 -1.11 10.31 7.75
C ASN A 132 -0.48 10.04 9.11
N ASP A 133 -1.30 9.74 10.09
CA ASP A 133 -0.87 9.29 11.40
C ASP A 133 -0.16 7.93 11.32
N ILE A 134 0.85 7.72 12.14
CA ILE A 134 1.46 6.39 12.31
C ILE A 134 0.73 5.66 13.43
N PHE A 135 0.05 4.58 13.08
CA PHE A 135 -0.62 3.71 14.05
C PHE A 135 0.40 2.77 14.72
N VAL A 136 0.52 2.88 16.03
CA VAL A 136 1.31 1.94 16.84
C VAL A 136 0.50 0.69 17.14
N PHE A 137 -0.78 0.87 17.53
CA PHE A 137 -1.75 -0.19 17.73
C PHE A 137 -3.09 0.20 17.13
N ARG A 138 -3.69 -0.72 16.40
CA ARG A 138 -5.05 -0.60 15.86
C ARG A 138 -5.99 -1.54 16.58
N TYR A 139 -7.29 -1.32 16.49
CA TYR A 139 -8.29 -2.21 17.07
C TYR A 139 -8.21 -3.63 16.52
N ALA A 140 -7.85 -3.76 15.24
CA ALA A 140 -7.57 -5.05 14.63
C ALA A 140 -6.50 -5.87 15.37
N ASP A 141 -5.43 -5.21 15.84
CA ASP A 141 -4.38 -5.88 16.60
C ASP A 141 -4.91 -6.40 17.94
N VAL A 142 -5.82 -5.65 18.58
CA VAL A 142 -6.48 -6.08 19.84
C VAL A 142 -7.35 -7.31 19.62
N ILE A 143 -8.13 -7.34 18.53
CA ILE A 143 -8.96 -8.50 18.16
C ILE A 143 -8.10 -9.74 17.95
N LEU A 144 -7.02 -9.61 17.18
CA LEU A 144 -6.10 -10.72 16.91
C LEU A 144 -5.41 -11.22 18.18
N MET A 145 -4.93 -10.31 19.05
CA MET A 145 -4.34 -10.68 20.33
C MET A 145 -5.34 -11.36 21.26
N TYR A 146 -6.60 -10.92 21.28
CA TYR A 146 -7.65 -11.55 22.07
C TYR A 146 -7.93 -12.98 21.62
N ALA A 147 -8.09 -13.19 20.31
CA ALA A 147 -8.30 -14.52 19.73
C ALA A 147 -7.11 -15.46 20.02
N GLU A 148 -5.88 -14.97 19.86
CA GLU A 148 -4.66 -15.72 20.17
C GLU A 148 -4.59 -16.08 21.66
N ALA A 149 -4.94 -15.15 22.55
CA ALA A 149 -4.92 -15.38 23.99
C ALA A 149 -5.91 -16.49 24.42
N LEU A 150 -7.08 -16.57 23.81
CA LEU A 150 -8.03 -17.66 24.04
C LEU A 150 -7.44 -19.02 23.62
N LEU A 151 -6.89 -19.09 22.42
CA LEU A 151 -6.28 -20.32 21.90
C LEU A 151 -5.08 -20.77 22.74
N ARG A 152 -4.23 -19.84 23.16
CA ARG A 152 -3.08 -20.14 24.05
C ARG A 152 -3.50 -20.65 25.42
N GLN A 153 -4.71 -20.32 25.89
CA GLN A 153 -5.29 -20.87 27.11
C GLN A 153 -6.01 -22.21 26.90
N GLY A 154 -5.96 -22.78 25.69
CA GLY A 154 -6.70 -23.99 25.33
C GLY A 154 -8.21 -23.79 25.25
N LYS A 155 -8.68 -22.56 25.16
CA LYS A 155 -10.11 -22.23 25.02
C LYS A 155 -10.49 -22.15 23.55
N ALA A 156 -11.75 -22.48 23.24
CA ALA A 156 -12.33 -22.18 21.94
C ALA A 156 -12.49 -20.67 21.76
N LEU A 157 -12.49 -20.22 20.51
CA LEU A 157 -12.85 -18.84 20.19
C LEU A 157 -14.34 -18.62 20.57
N ASP A 158 -14.59 -17.57 21.30
CA ASP A 158 -15.95 -17.13 21.62
C ASP A 158 -16.55 -16.28 20.46
N ASN A 159 -17.83 -15.92 20.59
CA ASN A 159 -18.51 -15.13 19.56
C ASN A 159 -17.83 -13.77 19.30
N THR A 160 -17.31 -13.11 20.35
CA THR A 160 -16.62 -11.83 20.22
C THR A 160 -15.36 -11.96 19.35
N ALA A 161 -14.57 -13.01 19.59
CA ALA A 161 -13.39 -13.29 18.77
C ALA A 161 -13.75 -13.65 17.33
N LEU A 162 -14.76 -14.49 17.13
CA LEU A 162 -15.20 -14.93 15.79
C LEU A 162 -15.79 -13.79 14.97
N GLU A 163 -16.69 -12.99 15.55
CA GLU A 163 -17.26 -11.81 14.90
C GLU A 163 -16.17 -10.79 14.54
N GLY A 164 -15.23 -10.54 15.48
CA GLY A 164 -14.11 -9.64 15.22
C GLY A 164 -13.20 -10.12 14.11
N LEU A 165 -12.85 -11.41 14.07
CA LEU A 165 -12.02 -11.97 13.00
C LEU A 165 -12.71 -11.93 11.63
N ASN A 166 -14.01 -12.19 11.57
CA ASN A 166 -14.78 -12.10 10.33
C ASN A 166 -14.85 -10.66 9.84
N ALA A 167 -15.14 -9.71 10.72
CA ALA A 167 -15.17 -8.28 10.37
C ALA A 167 -13.82 -7.71 9.89
N LEU A 168 -12.69 -8.40 10.13
CA LEU A 168 -11.38 -8.02 9.57
C LEU A 168 -11.17 -8.51 8.14
N ARG A 169 -12.01 -9.44 7.65
CA ARG A 169 -11.91 -10.06 6.31
C ARG A 169 -12.92 -9.49 5.32
N GLU A 170 -13.98 -8.84 5.79
CA GLU A 170 -15.03 -8.18 5.02
C GLU A 170 -14.62 -6.73 4.66
#